data_ee61e85941e8dd4a32db73f49ce39071
#
_entry.id   ee61e85941e8dd4a32db73f49ce39071
#
_cell.length_a   1.000
_cell.length_b   1.000
_cell.length_c   1.000
_cell.angle_alpha   90.00
_cell.angle_beta   90.00
_cell.angle_gamma   90.00
#
_symmetry.space_group_name_H-M   'P 1'
#
loop_
_entity.id
_entity.type
_entity.pdbx_description
1 polymer ?
#
loop_
_entity_poly.entity_id
_entity_poly.type
_entity_poly.pdbx_seq_one_letter_code
_entity_poly.pdbx_strand_id
1 'polypeptide(L)'
;MGAQVIKVESCERFDWWRSWEATEEWIADNGAEKSPQYLYVNRNKQDITLDLEHPVGRELLLKLVATADALVENYSGGVLPKLKLDYPQLKKVNPELVMVSMPAFGSTGPWSEFRAYGSTVEHSSGLPHLVGDPEQAPTMQHVAFGDAVGGLNGTAAILTALWHKQRTGEGQFVDLSQVECLFPLAAPGILHQSVLGQSPQRFGNAHPNHAPHGVYPCHGDDAWAVIQVTEETQWHQLQAIIPALSEFSDLDERLAKREAIDACIGAWTQQRTSSEVMQTLQAVGVTAAKLNNGQELLHEPHLHDRGYLQWLERDYVGVQPHPSAPFRTAAEPIPITSPAPTLGQHNHAILVELLGLSADELQKLEQQGIIGTKPRMPSRKEVT
;
A
#
# COMPACT_ATOMS: atom_id res chain seq x y z
N MET A 1 6.06 8.18 14.10
CA MET A 1 6.24 7.54 15.40
C MET A 1 7.70 7.61 15.91
N GLY A 2 8.49 8.52 15.39
CA GLY A 2 9.83 8.86 15.88
C GLY A 2 11.01 8.06 15.30
N ALA A 3 10.78 7.09 14.41
CA ALA A 3 11.88 6.42 13.73
C ALA A 3 12.50 7.34 12.67
N GLN A 4 13.84 7.42 12.65
CA GLN A 4 14.58 8.01 11.54
C GLN A 4 14.66 6.97 10.43
N VAL A 5 14.10 7.26 9.26
CA VAL A 5 14.09 6.36 8.13
C VAL A 5 14.91 6.95 7.00
N ILE A 6 16.04 6.33 6.69
CA ILE A 6 16.92 6.71 5.60
C ILE A 6 16.65 5.79 4.42
N LYS A 7 16.12 6.36 3.33
CA LYS A 7 15.91 5.69 2.07
C LYS A 7 17.18 5.80 1.23
N VAL A 8 17.66 4.68 0.74
CA VAL A 8 18.83 4.62 -0.14
C VAL A 8 18.36 4.33 -1.56
N GLU A 9 18.61 5.26 -2.46
CA GLU A 9 18.36 5.11 -3.89
C GLU A 9 19.66 5.20 -4.70
N SER A 10 19.62 5.09 -6.00
CA SER A 10 20.71 5.53 -6.89
C SER A 10 20.16 6.41 -8.01
N CYS A 11 21.01 7.25 -8.58
CA CYS A 11 20.60 8.13 -9.68
C CYS A 11 20.23 7.37 -10.97
N GLU A 12 20.75 6.15 -11.17
CA GLU A 12 20.44 5.31 -12.34
C GLU A 12 19.32 4.29 -12.08
N ARG A 13 19.11 3.92 -10.80
CA ARG A 13 18.12 2.93 -10.37
C ARG A 13 17.38 3.48 -9.15
N PHE A 14 16.64 4.56 -9.40
CA PHE A 14 15.77 5.17 -8.39
C PHE A 14 14.50 4.35 -8.18
N ASP A 15 13.70 4.73 -7.19
CA ASP A 15 12.44 4.06 -6.85
C ASP A 15 11.47 4.05 -8.03
N TRP A 16 10.91 2.91 -8.34
CA TRP A 16 9.89 2.73 -9.38
C TRP A 16 8.65 3.60 -9.17
N TRP A 17 8.33 3.94 -7.96
CA TRP A 17 7.26 4.88 -7.66
C TRP A 17 7.54 6.31 -8.13
N ARG A 18 8.78 6.66 -8.45
CA ARG A 18 9.10 7.92 -9.13
C ARG A 18 8.74 7.88 -10.61
N SER A 19 9.01 6.76 -11.30
CA SER A 19 8.58 6.49 -12.68
C SER A 19 8.91 5.05 -13.07
N TRP A 20 8.09 4.48 -13.94
CA TRP A 20 8.34 3.20 -14.60
C TRP A 20 9.33 3.33 -15.75
N GLU A 21 9.44 4.52 -16.33
CA GLU A 21 10.31 4.82 -17.46
C GLU A 21 10.85 6.23 -17.33
N ALA A 22 12.15 6.40 -17.51
CA ALA A 22 12.82 7.69 -17.52
C ALA A 22 13.22 8.06 -18.95
N THR A 23 12.81 9.23 -19.40
CA THR A 23 13.25 9.85 -20.64
C THR A 23 14.06 11.09 -20.34
N GLU A 24 14.86 11.58 -21.30
CA GLU A 24 15.61 12.82 -21.15
C GLU A 24 14.69 14.01 -20.85
N GLU A 25 13.53 14.08 -21.52
CA GLU A 25 12.52 15.11 -21.30
C GLU A 25 11.96 15.04 -19.86
N TRP A 26 11.60 13.84 -19.39
CA TRP A 26 11.12 13.62 -18.03
C TRP A 26 12.17 14.03 -16.98
N ILE A 27 13.45 13.73 -17.21
CA ILE A 27 14.55 14.14 -16.32
C ILE A 27 14.68 15.66 -16.32
N ALA A 28 14.64 16.30 -17.50
CA ALA A 28 14.75 17.75 -17.65
C ALA A 28 13.59 18.50 -16.96
N ASP A 29 12.38 17.93 -16.99
CA ASP A 29 11.17 18.47 -16.33
C ASP A 29 11.09 18.14 -14.83
N ASN A 30 12.12 17.56 -14.24
CA ASN A 30 12.13 17.08 -12.84
C ASN A 30 10.98 16.08 -12.54
N GLY A 31 10.66 15.23 -13.49
CA GLY A 31 9.54 14.27 -13.39
C GLY A 31 9.67 13.32 -12.18
N ALA A 32 10.89 13.00 -11.74
CA ALA A 32 11.15 12.21 -10.53
C ALA A 32 10.54 12.80 -9.25
N GLU A 33 10.28 14.11 -9.26
CA GLU A 33 9.80 14.84 -8.10
C GLU A 33 8.29 15.08 -8.12
N LYS A 34 7.60 14.65 -9.18
CA LYS A 34 6.18 14.96 -9.42
C LYS A 34 5.25 13.74 -9.29
N SER A 35 5.78 12.53 -9.07
CA SER A 35 4.98 11.30 -9.00
C SER A 35 4.09 11.27 -7.74
N PRO A 36 2.76 11.23 -7.89
CA PRO A 36 1.85 11.16 -6.75
C PRO A 36 2.08 9.90 -5.89
N GLN A 37 2.37 8.77 -6.52
CA GLN A 37 2.60 7.50 -5.82
C GLN A 37 3.82 7.61 -4.89
N TYR A 38 4.93 8.17 -5.38
CA TYR A 38 6.12 8.38 -4.55
C TYR A 38 5.83 9.33 -3.37
N LEU A 39 5.10 10.40 -3.63
CA LEU A 39 4.76 11.41 -2.62
C LEU A 39 3.95 10.80 -1.47
N TYR A 40 3.00 9.92 -1.79
CA TYR A 40 2.10 9.32 -0.82
C TYR A 40 2.79 8.32 0.13
N VAL A 41 3.81 7.59 -0.33
CA VAL A 41 4.41 6.50 0.47
C VAL A 41 5.75 6.87 1.13
N ASN A 42 6.35 8.03 0.80
CA ASN A 42 7.68 8.38 1.28
C ASN A 42 7.74 9.57 2.26
N ARG A 43 6.61 9.97 2.83
CA ARG A 43 6.58 11.03 3.87
C ARG A 43 7.41 10.64 5.08
N ASN A 44 7.97 11.64 5.77
CA ASN A 44 8.80 11.47 6.97
C ASN A 44 10.06 10.62 6.75
N LYS A 45 10.52 10.47 5.51
CA LYS A 45 11.77 9.77 5.20
C LYS A 45 12.86 10.77 4.82
N GLN A 46 14.10 10.40 5.07
CA GLN A 46 15.27 11.05 4.50
C GLN A 46 15.72 10.24 3.29
N ASP A 47 16.21 10.89 2.25
CA ASP A 47 16.65 10.23 1.02
C ASP A 47 18.10 10.55 0.74
N ILE A 48 18.88 9.51 0.45
CA ILE A 48 20.24 9.60 -0.06
C ILE A 48 20.40 8.76 -1.32
N THR A 49 21.37 9.12 -2.13
CA THR A 49 21.74 8.31 -3.29
C THR A 49 23.11 7.66 -3.10
N LEU A 50 23.21 6.37 -3.39
CA LEU A 50 24.44 5.60 -3.41
C LEU A 50 24.43 4.63 -4.59
N ASP A 51 25.49 4.63 -5.41
CA ASP A 51 25.70 3.56 -6.37
C ASP A 51 26.27 2.33 -5.65
N LEU A 52 25.39 1.35 -5.35
CA LEU A 52 25.77 0.11 -4.67
C LEU A 52 26.53 -0.88 -5.56
N GLU A 53 26.60 -0.67 -6.88
CA GLU A 53 27.48 -1.43 -7.75
C GLU A 53 28.94 -0.96 -7.63
N HIS A 54 29.15 0.29 -7.22
CA HIS A 54 30.47 0.84 -6.95
C HIS A 54 30.99 0.45 -5.56
N PRO A 55 32.29 0.04 -5.42
CA PRO A 55 32.84 -0.37 -4.12
C PRO A 55 32.70 0.68 -3.01
N VAL A 56 32.91 1.94 -3.34
CA VAL A 56 32.81 3.06 -2.38
C VAL A 56 31.36 3.27 -1.92
N GLY A 57 30.39 3.14 -2.85
CA GLY A 57 28.96 3.24 -2.47
C GLY A 57 28.55 2.14 -1.48
N ARG A 58 29.04 0.90 -1.68
CA ARG A 58 28.87 -0.20 -0.71
C ARG A 58 29.52 0.09 0.64
N GLU A 59 30.74 0.61 0.63
CA GLU A 59 31.45 0.97 1.88
C GLU A 59 30.65 2.00 2.67
N LEU A 60 30.11 3.01 2.02
CA LEU A 60 29.25 4.02 2.67
C LEU A 60 27.97 3.40 3.23
N LEU A 61 27.33 2.48 2.50
CA LEU A 61 26.20 1.74 3.04
C LEU A 61 26.58 0.91 4.29
N LEU A 62 27.74 0.24 4.28
CA LEU A 62 28.20 -0.51 5.45
C LEU A 62 28.47 0.40 6.66
N LYS A 63 28.97 1.62 6.45
CA LYS A 63 29.09 2.62 7.53
C LYS A 63 27.73 3.01 8.09
N LEU A 64 26.70 3.17 7.26
CA LEU A 64 25.32 3.41 7.73
C LEU A 64 24.77 2.20 8.50
N VAL A 65 24.97 1.00 7.99
CA VAL A 65 24.55 -0.24 8.66
C VAL A 65 25.17 -0.40 10.05
N ALA A 66 26.42 0.05 10.23
CA ALA A 66 27.09 0.03 11.54
C ALA A 66 26.32 0.85 12.62
N THR A 67 25.53 1.85 12.21
CA THR A 67 24.78 2.73 13.09
C THR A 67 23.26 2.45 13.10
N ALA A 68 22.80 1.56 12.22
CA ALA A 68 21.39 1.30 12.03
C ALA A 68 20.83 0.26 13.02
N ASP A 69 19.62 0.46 13.51
CA ASP A 69 18.90 -0.57 14.26
C ASP A 69 18.30 -1.64 13.37
N ALA A 70 17.83 -1.23 12.20
CA ALA A 70 17.20 -2.14 11.24
C ALA A 70 17.50 -1.76 9.79
N LEU A 71 17.48 -2.75 8.90
CA LEU A 71 17.53 -2.61 7.45
C LEU A 71 16.34 -3.35 6.84
N VAL A 72 15.68 -2.71 5.88
CA VAL A 72 14.57 -3.29 5.12
C VAL A 72 14.89 -3.24 3.64
N GLU A 73 14.63 -4.33 2.93
CA GLU A 73 14.75 -4.38 1.49
C GLU A 73 13.67 -5.28 0.88
N ASN A 74 13.35 -5.05 -0.39
CA ASN A 74 12.39 -5.86 -1.15
C ASN A 74 12.89 -6.16 -2.56
N TYR A 75 14.19 -6.33 -2.72
CA TYR A 75 14.78 -6.76 -3.99
C TYR A 75 14.36 -8.19 -4.33
N SER A 76 14.42 -8.53 -5.62
CA SER A 76 14.31 -9.92 -6.03
C SER A 76 15.50 -10.74 -5.50
N GLY A 77 15.26 -12.04 -5.28
CA GLY A 77 16.28 -12.96 -4.77
C GLY A 77 17.63 -12.84 -5.50
N GLY A 78 18.73 -12.98 -4.75
CA GLY A 78 20.07 -12.95 -5.27
C GLY A 78 20.67 -11.55 -5.55
N VAL A 79 19.92 -10.45 -5.43
CA VAL A 79 20.47 -9.08 -5.65
C VAL A 79 21.48 -8.72 -4.57
N LEU A 80 21.10 -8.77 -3.31
CA LEU A 80 22.00 -8.43 -2.20
C LEU A 80 23.21 -9.33 -2.10
N PRO A 81 23.13 -10.67 -2.28
CA PRO A 81 24.31 -11.53 -2.37
C PRO A 81 25.29 -11.13 -3.47
N LYS A 82 24.80 -10.76 -4.67
CA LYS A 82 25.65 -10.27 -5.78
C LYS A 82 26.36 -8.96 -5.42
N LEU A 83 25.72 -8.11 -4.65
CA LEU A 83 26.28 -6.85 -4.14
C LEU A 83 27.18 -7.08 -2.90
N LYS A 84 27.25 -8.28 -2.35
CA LYS A 84 27.92 -8.60 -1.08
C LYS A 84 27.34 -7.82 0.11
N LEU A 85 26.02 -7.63 0.09
CA LEU A 85 25.24 -6.92 1.09
C LEU A 85 24.17 -7.83 1.72
N ASP A 86 24.33 -9.14 1.65
CA ASP A 86 23.51 -10.14 2.30
C ASP A 86 23.69 -10.13 3.82
N TYR A 87 22.69 -10.61 4.56
CA TYR A 87 22.68 -10.55 6.03
C TYR A 87 23.97 -11.09 6.68
N PRO A 88 24.58 -12.22 6.24
CA PRO A 88 25.85 -12.69 6.79
C PRO A 88 27.00 -11.67 6.68
N GLN A 89 27.03 -10.84 5.64
CA GLN A 89 28.03 -9.78 5.51
C GLN A 89 27.67 -8.57 6.39
N LEU A 90 26.42 -8.16 6.40
CA LEU A 90 25.94 -7.03 7.22
C LEU A 90 26.09 -7.31 8.72
N LYS A 91 25.82 -8.55 9.14
CA LYS A 91 26.00 -8.98 10.54
C LYS A 91 27.44 -8.91 11.04
N LYS A 92 28.44 -9.00 10.16
CA LYS A 92 29.86 -8.81 10.54
C LYS A 92 30.14 -7.37 10.94
N VAL A 93 29.41 -6.42 10.34
CA VAL A 93 29.56 -4.98 10.60
C VAL A 93 28.69 -4.56 11.79
N ASN A 94 27.49 -5.10 11.89
CA ASN A 94 26.55 -4.84 12.97
C ASN A 94 25.91 -6.16 13.46
N PRO A 95 26.46 -6.80 14.50
CA PRO A 95 25.95 -8.07 15.02
C PRO A 95 24.52 -8.01 15.56
N GLU A 96 24.07 -6.81 15.96
CA GLU A 96 22.73 -6.57 16.49
C GLU A 96 21.72 -6.10 15.44
N LEU A 97 22.11 -6.08 14.15
CA LEU A 97 21.24 -5.64 13.06
C LEU A 97 19.98 -6.52 12.95
N VAL A 98 18.83 -5.87 12.96
CA VAL A 98 17.58 -6.48 12.48
C VAL A 98 17.49 -6.24 10.96
N MET A 99 17.39 -7.30 10.18
CA MET A 99 17.18 -7.20 8.73
C MET A 99 15.89 -7.88 8.34
N VAL A 100 15.02 -7.16 7.62
CA VAL A 100 13.81 -7.72 7.01
C VAL A 100 13.97 -7.69 5.51
N SER A 101 13.99 -8.86 4.90
CA SER A 101 13.98 -9.09 3.45
C SER A 101 12.58 -9.48 3.02
N MET A 102 12.02 -8.80 2.03
CA MET A 102 10.62 -8.91 1.64
C MET A 102 10.46 -9.24 0.15
N PRO A 103 11.10 -10.29 -0.38
CA PRO A 103 10.88 -10.68 -1.77
C PRO A 103 9.43 -11.15 -1.98
N ALA A 104 8.96 -11.11 -3.21
CA ALA A 104 7.58 -11.44 -3.55
C ALA A 104 7.14 -12.82 -3.02
N PHE A 105 8.01 -13.83 -3.09
CA PHE A 105 7.70 -15.23 -2.77
C PHE A 105 8.58 -15.83 -1.66
N GLY A 106 9.26 -15.00 -0.89
CA GLY A 106 10.24 -15.46 0.11
C GLY A 106 11.60 -15.80 -0.51
N SER A 107 12.62 -15.97 0.33
CA SER A 107 14.00 -16.28 -0.10
C SER A 107 14.27 -17.78 -0.24
N THR A 108 13.30 -18.63 0.07
CA THR A 108 13.38 -20.10 -0.02
C THR A 108 12.22 -20.69 -0.80
N GLY A 109 12.32 -21.96 -1.18
CA GLY A 109 11.28 -22.69 -1.91
C GLY A 109 11.35 -22.52 -3.43
N PRO A 110 10.45 -23.21 -4.17
CA PRO A 110 10.52 -23.28 -5.65
C PRO A 110 10.34 -21.93 -6.35
N TRP A 111 9.72 -20.97 -5.72
CA TRP A 111 9.41 -19.66 -6.31
C TRP A 111 10.39 -18.55 -5.88
N SER A 112 11.41 -18.85 -5.09
CA SER A 112 12.33 -17.86 -4.55
C SER A 112 13.04 -17.01 -5.61
N GLU A 113 13.24 -17.55 -6.81
CA GLU A 113 13.86 -16.84 -7.94
C GLU A 113 12.84 -16.09 -8.83
N PHE A 114 11.54 -16.24 -8.57
CA PHE A 114 10.52 -15.57 -9.35
C PHE A 114 10.43 -14.09 -8.98
N ARG A 115 10.16 -13.28 -10.00
CA ARG A 115 9.99 -11.83 -9.86
C ARG A 115 8.51 -11.48 -9.96
N ALA A 116 8.06 -10.59 -9.10
CA ALA A 116 6.69 -10.10 -9.12
C ALA A 116 6.62 -8.65 -8.66
N TYR A 117 5.58 -7.98 -9.09
CA TYR A 117 5.11 -6.72 -8.53
C TYR A 117 3.84 -6.98 -7.72
N GLY A 118 3.34 -5.98 -6.99
CA GLY A 118 2.18 -6.12 -6.12
C GLY A 118 0.95 -6.73 -6.78
N SER A 119 0.71 -6.44 -8.07
CA SER A 119 -0.37 -7.06 -8.85
C SER A 119 -0.15 -8.56 -9.07
N THR A 120 1.07 -8.98 -9.40
CA THR A 120 1.40 -10.41 -9.58
C THR A 120 1.34 -11.15 -8.25
N VAL A 121 1.80 -10.52 -7.16
CA VAL A 121 1.69 -11.06 -5.80
C VAL A 121 0.22 -11.31 -5.45
N GLU A 122 -0.66 -10.32 -5.71
CA GLU A 122 -2.09 -10.48 -5.46
C GLU A 122 -2.69 -11.63 -6.28
N HIS A 123 -2.41 -11.70 -7.59
CA HIS A 123 -2.91 -12.79 -8.43
C HIS A 123 -2.43 -14.16 -7.98
N SER A 124 -1.19 -14.27 -7.49
CA SER A 124 -0.62 -15.53 -7.01
C SER A 124 -1.15 -15.98 -5.66
N SER A 125 -1.83 -15.11 -4.92
CA SER A 125 -2.38 -15.42 -3.59
C SER A 125 -3.69 -16.23 -3.61
N GLY A 126 -4.35 -16.31 -4.75
CA GLY A 126 -5.69 -16.90 -4.88
C GLY A 126 -6.83 -15.92 -4.50
N LEU A 127 -6.53 -14.76 -3.94
CA LEU A 127 -7.54 -13.78 -3.51
C LEU A 127 -8.44 -13.31 -4.67
N PRO A 128 -7.96 -13.05 -5.89
CA PRO A 128 -8.80 -12.65 -7.03
C PRO A 128 -9.88 -13.66 -7.42
N HIS A 129 -9.73 -14.93 -7.03
CA HIS A 129 -10.78 -15.95 -7.22
C HIS A 129 -11.93 -15.85 -6.21
N LEU A 130 -11.79 -15.06 -5.17
CA LEU A 130 -12.81 -14.87 -4.12
C LEU A 130 -13.62 -13.58 -4.31
N VAL A 131 -13.18 -12.68 -5.18
CA VAL A 131 -13.78 -11.34 -5.37
C VAL A 131 -14.18 -11.12 -6.82
N GLY A 132 -15.15 -10.22 -7.04
CA GLY A 132 -15.62 -9.82 -8.36
C GLY A 132 -16.85 -10.57 -8.82
N ASP A 133 -17.30 -10.23 -10.03
CA ASP A 133 -18.47 -10.81 -10.68
C ASP A 133 -18.25 -12.29 -11.01
N PRO A 134 -19.23 -13.19 -10.74
CA PRO A 134 -19.12 -14.60 -11.09
C PRO A 134 -18.95 -14.85 -12.60
N GLU A 135 -19.51 -14.01 -13.44
CA GLU A 135 -19.48 -14.14 -14.90
C GLU A 135 -18.24 -13.50 -15.54
N GLN A 136 -17.42 -12.78 -14.77
CA GLN A 136 -16.22 -12.14 -15.24
C GLN A 136 -14.94 -12.91 -14.83
N ALA A 137 -13.83 -12.60 -15.48
CA ALA A 137 -12.53 -13.12 -15.07
C ALA A 137 -12.17 -12.65 -13.64
N PRO A 138 -11.37 -13.44 -12.88
CA PRO A 138 -10.83 -12.97 -11.60
C PRO A 138 -10.17 -11.60 -11.73
N THR A 139 -10.46 -10.70 -10.80
CA THR A 139 -10.01 -9.30 -10.87
C THR A 139 -9.18 -8.95 -9.65
N MET A 140 -8.03 -8.30 -9.83
CA MET A 140 -7.26 -7.74 -8.73
C MET A 140 -8.00 -6.55 -8.11
N GLN A 141 -7.75 -6.29 -6.83
CA GLN A 141 -8.32 -5.15 -6.12
C GLN A 141 -7.58 -3.84 -6.44
N HIS A 142 -6.25 -3.90 -6.42
CA HIS A 142 -5.43 -2.73 -6.73
C HIS A 142 -4.02 -3.14 -7.16
N VAL A 143 -3.42 -2.40 -8.10
CA VAL A 143 -2.08 -2.67 -8.65
C VAL A 143 -0.97 -2.85 -7.59
N ALA A 144 -1.10 -2.20 -6.43
CA ALA A 144 -0.16 -2.27 -5.32
C ALA A 144 -0.75 -2.89 -4.04
N PHE A 145 -1.83 -3.69 -4.13
CA PHE A 145 -2.45 -4.28 -2.95
C PHE A 145 -1.50 -5.24 -2.22
N GLY A 146 -0.80 -6.10 -2.98
CA GLY A 146 0.22 -6.99 -2.44
C GLY A 146 1.35 -6.24 -1.73
N ASP A 147 1.83 -5.13 -2.32
CA ASP A 147 2.88 -4.30 -1.73
C ASP A 147 2.41 -3.65 -0.40
N ALA A 148 1.17 -3.13 -0.38
CA ALA A 148 0.62 -2.49 0.83
C ALA A 148 0.48 -3.49 1.99
N VAL A 149 -0.07 -4.67 1.72
CA VAL A 149 -0.21 -5.74 2.73
C VAL A 149 1.15 -6.25 3.17
N GLY A 150 2.08 -6.46 2.23
CA GLY A 150 3.47 -6.81 2.52
C GLY A 150 4.16 -5.77 3.39
N GLY A 151 4.00 -4.49 3.09
CA GLY A 151 4.57 -3.38 3.87
C GLY A 151 4.04 -3.31 5.31
N LEU A 152 2.73 -3.54 5.52
CA LEU A 152 2.14 -3.62 6.87
C LEU A 152 2.70 -4.79 7.67
N ASN A 153 2.78 -5.98 7.06
CA ASN A 153 3.37 -7.16 7.70
C ASN A 153 4.87 -6.98 7.96
N GLY A 154 5.61 -6.38 7.01
CA GLY A 154 7.02 -6.02 7.19
C GLY A 154 7.24 -5.08 8.37
N THR A 155 6.37 -4.07 8.51
CA THR A 155 6.41 -3.16 9.67
C THR A 155 6.18 -3.91 10.99
N ALA A 156 5.22 -4.81 11.04
CA ALA A 156 4.97 -5.64 12.22
C ALA A 156 6.17 -6.55 12.53
N ALA A 157 6.77 -7.14 11.50
CA ALA A 157 7.96 -7.99 11.63
C ALA A 157 9.17 -7.22 12.18
N ILE A 158 9.44 -6.01 11.64
CA ILE A 158 10.51 -5.13 12.14
C ILE A 158 10.30 -4.80 13.61
N LEU A 159 9.10 -4.34 13.99
CA LEU A 159 8.81 -3.95 15.37
C LEU A 159 8.94 -5.14 16.32
N THR A 160 8.50 -6.33 15.91
CA THR A 160 8.66 -7.57 16.68
C THR A 160 10.13 -7.94 16.87
N ALA A 161 10.92 -7.86 15.79
CA ALA A 161 12.34 -8.18 15.85
C ALA A 161 13.15 -7.13 16.66
N LEU A 162 12.80 -5.85 16.56
CA LEU A 162 13.39 -4.80 17.40
C LEU A 162 13.03 -4.98 18.87
N TRP A 163 11.80 -5.40 19.19
CA TRP A 163 11.40 -5.75 20.55
C TRP A 163 12.21 -6.94 21.09
N HIS A 164 12.45 -7.96 20.26
CA HIS A 164 13.33 -9.07 20.62
C HIS A 164 14.77 -8.57 20.88
N LYS A 165 15.34 -7.79 19.96
CA LYS A 165 16.66 -7.16 20.12
C LYS A 165 16.79 -6.38 21.42
N GLN A 166 15.78 -5.57 21.77
CA GLN A 166 15.78 -4.79 23.00
C GLN A 166 15.86 -5.66 24.26
N ARG A 167 15.29 -6.87 24.23
CA ARG A 167 15.26 -7.80 25.37
C ARG A 167 16.47 -8.71 25.46
N THR A 168 17.08 -9.04 24.35
CA THR A 168 18.14 -10.07 24.26
C THR A 168 19.49 -9.53 23.83
N GLY A 169 19.55 -8.35 23.20
CA GLY A 169 20.73 -7.83 22.53
C GLY A 169 21.04 -8.50 21.20
N GLU A 170 20.15 -9.36 20.68
CA GLU A 170 20.40 -10.14 19.48
C GLU A 170 19.67 -9.57 18.25
N GLY A 171 20.41 -9.33 17.16
CA GLY A 171 19.86 -9.03 15.85
C GLY A 171 19.27 -10.26 15.16
N GLN A 172 18.35 -10.05 14.24
CA GLN A 172 17.66 -11.13 13.51
C GLN A 172 17.57 -10.86 12.01
N PHE A 173 17.62 -11.94 11.22
CA PHE A 173 17.17 -11.92 9.84
C PHE A 173 15.74 -12.43 9.75
N VAL A 174 14.88 -11.64 9.14
CA VAL A 174 13.49 -11.98 8.88
C VAL A 174 13.31 -12.11 7.37
N ASP A 175 12.96 -13.29 6.92
CA ASP A 175 12.53 -13.59 5.54
C ASP A 175 11.01 -13.50 5.48
N LEU A 176 10.47 -12.51 4.75
CA LEU A 176 9.05 -12.29 4.62
C LEU A 176 8.62 -12.48 3.16
N SER A 177 7.76 -13.45 2.91
CA SER A 177 7.12 -13.67 1.62
C SER A 177 5.89 -12.78 1.49
N GLN A 178 5.91 -11.83 0.54
CA GLN A 178 4.78 -10.91 0.36
C GLN A 178 3.49 -11.64 -0.03
N VAL A 179 3.56 -12.69 -0.85
CA VAL A 179 2.38 -13.47 -1.23
C VAL A 179 1.74 -14.17 -0.03
N GLU A 180 2.55 -14.65 0.91
CA GLU A 180 2.05 -15.31 2.12
C GLU A 180 1.32 -14.35 3.05
N CYS A 181 1.65 -13.06 3.00
CA CYS A 181 0.91 -12.03 3.73
C CYS A 181 -0.56 -11.90 3.27
N LEU A 182 -0.88 -12.33 2.05
CA LEU A 182 -2.24 -12.30 1.50
C LEU A 182 -3.06 -13.57 1.80
N PHE A 183 -2.43 -14.70 2.14
CA PHE A 183 -3.12 -15.95 2.41
C PHE A 183 -4.15 -15.85 3.54
N PRO A 184 -3.93 -15.11 4.64
CA PRO A 184 -4.97 -14.89 5.63
C PRO A 184 -6.26 -14.28 5.07
N LEU A 185 -6.15 -13.40 4.06
CA LEU A 185 -7.31 -12.82 3.37
C LEU A 185 -7.98 -13.83 2.42
N ALA A 186 -7.22 -14.77 1.86
CA ALA A 186 -7.71 -15.86 1.03
C ALA A 186 -8.14 -17.11 1.85
N ALA A 187 -7.97 -17.11 3.18
CA ALA A 187 -8.24 -18.25 4.05
C ALA A 187 -9.66 -18.83 3.90
N PRO A 188 -10.75 -18.05 3.74
CA PRO A 188 -12.07 -18.62 3.50
C PRO A 188 -12.11 -19.53 2.26
N GLY A 189 -11.47 -19.14 1.16
CA GLY A 189 -11.39 -19.95 -0.06
C GLY A 189 -10.55 -21.20 0.11
N ILE A 190 -9.39 -21.08 0.79
CA ILE A 190 -8.49 -22.18 1.07
C ILE A 190 -9.19 -23.24 1.93
N LEU A 191 -9.87 -22.80 3.00
CA LEU A 191 -10.58 -23.68 3.91
C LEU A 191 -11.79 -24.34 3.23
N HIS A 192 -12.56 -23.57 2.45
CA HIS A 192 -13.69 -24.10 1.69
C HIS A 192 -13.24 -25.21 0.72
N GLN A 193 -12.16 -24.95 -0.03
CA GLN A 193 -11.58 -25.97 -0.91
C GLN A 193 -11.09 -27.21 -0.14
N SER A 194 -10.43 -27.00 1.00
CA SER A 194 -9.86 -28.09 1.80
C SER A 194 -10.94 -28.98 2.41
N VAL A 195 -12.06 -28.41 2.86
CA VAL A 195 -13.13 -29.13 3.56
C VAL A 195 -14.16 -29.72 2.59
N LEU A 196 -14.54 -28.95 1.56
CA LEU A 196 -15.63 -29.29 0.65
C LEU A 196 -15.16 -29.76 -0.73
N GLY A 197 -13.87 -29.68 -1.03
CA GLY A 197 -13.32 -30.08 -2.34
C GLY A 197 -13.72 -29.14 -3.49
N GLN A 198 -14.22 -27.94 -3.20
CA GLN A 198 -14.73 -26.98 -4.17
C GLN A 198 -14.23 -25.57 -3.85
N SER A 199 -13.92 -24.77 -4.86
CA SER A 199 -13.68 -23.34 -4.67
C SER A 199 -15.01 -22.62 -4.42
N PRO A 200 -15.05 -21.60 -3.53
CA PRO A 200 -16.26 -20.83 -3.32
C PRO A 200 -16.64 -20.04 -4.58
N GLN A 201 -17.94 -19.85 -4.78
CA GLN A 201 -18.45 -18.98 -5.85
C GLN A 201 -18.20 -17.52 -5.52
N ARG A 202 -17.91 -16.71 -6.53
CA ARG A 202 -17.91 -15.25 -6.44
C ARG A 202 -19.34 -14.73 -6.45
N PHE A 203 -19.59 -13.63 -5.75
CA PHE A 203 -20.93 -13.04 -5.60
C PHE A 203 -21.02 -11.59 -6.10
N GLY A 204 -19.92 -11.03 -6.62
CA GLY A 204 -19.87 -9.59 -6.96
C GLY A 204 -20.13 -8.73 -5.74
N ASN A 205 -21.12 -7.85 -5.83
CA ASN A 205 -21.56 -7.01 -4.72
C ASN A 205 -22.65 -7.69 -3.86
N ALA A 206 -23.10 -8.89 -4.22
CA ALA A 206 -24.10 -9.61 -3.47
C ALA A 206 -23.49 -10.40 -2.30
N HIS A 207 -24.34 -10.90 -1.41
CA HIS A 207 -23.94 -11.74 -0.28
C HIS A 207 -24.74 -13.06 -0.29
N PRO A 208 -24.13 -14.22 0.02
CA PRO A 208 -24.82 -15.52 -0.05
C PRO A 208 -26.00 -15.61 0.93
N ASN A 209 -25.93 -14.95 2.09
CA ASN A 209 -26.89 -15.09 3.19
C ASN A 209 -27.66 -13.80 3.50
N HIS A 210 -27.50 -12.72 2.73
CA HIS A 210 -28.18 -11.44 2.95
C HIS A 210 -28.72 -10.87 1.64
N ALA A 211 -29.96 -10.37 1.69
CA ALA A 211 -30.61 -9.66 0.61
C ALA A 211 -31.61 -8.62 1.16
N PRO A 212 -31.57 -7.36 0.68
CA PRO A 212 -30.60 -6.82 -0.26
C PRO A 212 -29.18 -6.69 0.33
N HIS A 213 -28.20 -6.79 -0.54
CA HIS A 213 -26.81 -6.48 -0.29
C HIS A 213 -26.18 -6.11 -1.64
N GLY A 214 -25.97 -4.82 -1.87
CA GLY A 214 -25.56 -4.38 -3.21
C GLY A 214 -25.08 -2.94 -3.27
N VAL A 215 -24.69 -2.55 -4.47
CA VAL A 215 -24.31 -1.20 -4.87
C VAL A 215 -25.32 -0.72 -5.91
N TYR A 216 -25.95 0.42 -5.64
CA TYR A 216 -27.09 0.89 -6.41
C TYR A 216 -26.80 2.25 -7.03
N PRO A 217 -27.18 2.47 -8.31
CA PRO A 217 -26.98 3.75 -8.97
C PRO A 217 -27.88 4.82 -8.35
N CYS A 218 -27.33 6.01 -8.16
CA CYS A 218 -28.04 7.18 -7.63
C CYS A 218 -28.17 8.27 -8.71
N HIS A 219 -28.90 9.34 -8.39
CA HIS A 219 -28.96 10.51 -9.23
C HIS A 219 -27.59 11.21 -9.28
N GLY A 220 -27.09 11.47 -10.47
CA GLY A 220 -25.79 12.08 -10.76
C GLY A 220 -24.93 11.25 -11.71
N ASP A 221 -23.77 11.77 -12.07
CA ASP A 221 -22.80 11.07 -12.89
C ASP A 221 -21.93 10.18 -12.00
N ASP A 222 -21.84 8.90 -12.31
CA ASP A 222 -21.09 7.89 -11.56
C ASP A 222 -21.35 7.92 -10.04
N ALA A 223 -22.62 8.18 -9.65
CA ALA A 223 -23.04 8.31 -8.25
C ALA A 223 -23.68 7.02 -7.75
N TRP A 224 -23.17 6.48 -6.66
CA TRP A 224 -23.54 5.16 -6.14
C TRP A 224 -23.76 5.18 -4.61
N ALA A 225 -24.66 4.32 -4.13
CA ALA A 225 -24.83 4.02 -2.72
C ALA A 225 -24.78 2.51 -2.46
N VAL A 226 -24.19 2.14 -1.34
CA VAL A 226 -24.23 0.77 -0.81
C VAL A 226 -25.40 0.64 0.13
N ILE A 227 -26.18 -0.43 0.00
CA ILE A 227 -27.29 -0.76 0.90
C ILE A 227 -27.18 -2.22 1.31
N GLN A 228 -27.29 -2.48 2.61
CA GLN A 228 -27.19 -3.81 3.18
C GLN A 228 -28.29 -4.00 4.24
N VAL A 229 -28.95 -5.18 4.18
CA VAL A 229 -29.90 -5.63 5.18
C VAL A 229 -29.42 -6.96 5.74
N THR A 230 -29.14 -7.00 7.04
CA THR A 230 -28.69 -8.20 7.76
C THR A 230 -29.70 -8.71 8.78
N GLU A 231 -30.71 -7.88 9.11
CA GLU A 231 -31.72 -8.17 10.13
C GLU A 231 -33.13 -7.87 9.62
N GLU A 232 -34.13 -8.59 10.09
CA GLU A 232 -35.53 -8.37 9.68
C GLU A 232 -36.05 -7.00 10.05
N THR A 233 -35.59 -6.43 11.14
CA THR A 233 -35.94 -5.02 11.53
C THR A 233 -35.54 -4.03 10.46
N GLN A 234 -34.32 -4.18 9.89
CA GLN A 234 -33.85 -3.34 8.79
C GLN A 234 -34.68 -3.57 7.51
N TRP A 235 -35.07 -4.82 7.25
CA TRP A 235 -35.96 -5.12 6.12
C TRP A 235 -37.29 -4.40 6.20
N HIS A 236 -37.98 -4.46 7.34
CA HIS A 236 -39.22 -3.77 7.53
C HIS A 236 -39.10 -2.23 7.44
N GLN A 237 -37.99 -1.68 7.93
CA GLN A 237 -37.72 -0.25 7.77
C GLN A 237 -37.48 0.11 6.30
N LEU A 238 -36.79 -0.71 5.56
CA LEU A 238 -36.56 -0.49 4.14
C LEU A 238 -37.85 -0.57 3.33
N GLN A 239 -38.76 -1.54 3.65
CA GLN A 239 -40.08 -1.66 3.04
C GLN A 239 -40.92 -0.41 3.30
N ALA A 240 -40.85 0.17 4.49
CA ALA A 240 -41.60 1.42 4.82
C ALA A 240 -41.11 2.61 3.99
N ILE A 241 -39.81 2.63 3.61
CA ILE A 241 -39.22 3.67 2.74
C ILE A 241 -39.50 3.40 1.27
N ILE A 242 -39.48 2.11 0.87
CA ILE A 242 -39.63 1.67 -0.53
C ILE A 242 -40.86 0.71 -0.58
N PRO A 243 -42.09 1.22 -0.72
CA PRO A 243 -43.30 0.39 -0.66
C PRO A 243 -43.37 -0.75 -1.68
N ALA A 244 -42.71 -0.59 -2.84
CA ALA A 244 -42.59 -1.67 -3.85
C ALA A 244 -41.93 -2.95 -3.31
N LEU A 245 -41.17 -2.89 -2.23
CA LEU A 245 -40.56 -4.04 -1.58
C LEU A 245 -41.53 -4.85 -0.72
N SER A 246 -42.77 -4.37 -0.49
CA SER A 246 -43.79 -5.07 0.34
C SER A 246 -44.26 -6.39 -0.29
N GLU A 247 -43.97 -6.62 -1.58
CA GLU A 247 -44.27 -7.87 -2.29
C GLU A 247 -43.38 -9.04 -1.88
N PHE A 248 -42.23 -8.77 -1.24
CA PHE A 248 -41.25 -9.77 -0.82
C PHE A 248 -41.30 -9.96 0.69
N SER A 249 -41.42 -11.22 1.12
CA SER A 249 -41.71 -11.53 2.53
C SER A 249 -40.44 -11.84 3.34
N ASP A 250 -39.98 -13.05 3.26
CA ASP A 250 -38.90 -13.60 4.09
C ASP A 250 -37.52 -13.61 3.39
N LEU A 251 -36.49 -14.00 4.12
CA LEU A 251 -35.12 -14.00 3.61
C LEU A 251 -34.96 -14.98 2.44
N ASP A 252 -35.59 -16.15 2.47
CA ASP A 252 -35.46 -17.14 1.40
C ASP A 252 -36.04 -16.61 0.09
N GLU A 253 -37.20 -15.97 0.15
CA GLU A 253 -37.77 -15.29 -1.01
C GLU A 253 -36.89 -14.13 -1.48
N ARG A 254 -36.34 -13.33 -0.56
CA ARG A 254 -35.43 -12.22 -0.91
C ARG A 254 -34.16 -12.72 -1.62
N LEU A 255 -33.58 -13.82 -1.14
CA LEU A 255 -32.42 -14.43 -1.79
C LEU A 255 -32.75 -14.98 -3.18
N ALA A 256 -33.93 -15.59 -3.34
CA ALA A 256 -34.39 -16.15 -4.61
C ALA A 256 -34.77 -15.06 -5.64
N LYS A 257 -35.30 -13.93 -5.19
CA LYS A 257 -35.81 -12.82 -6.05
C LYS A 257 -34.90 -11.58 -6.00
N ARG A 258 -33.62 -11.77 -5.74
CA ARG A 258 -32.64 -10.68 -5.56
C ARG A 258 -32.68 -9.65 -6.67
N GLU A 259 -32.69 -10.06 -7.92
CA GLU A 259 -32.71 -9.16 -9.07
C GLU A 259 -33.94 -8.24 -9.09
N ALA A 260 -35.10 -8.75 -8.71
CA ALA A 260 -36.33 -7.94 -8.64
C ALA A 260 -36.26 -6.93 -7.50
N ILE A 261 -35.71 -7.31 -6.35
CA ILE A 261 -35.48 -6.42 -5.21
C ILE A 261 -34.48 -5.33 -5.58
N ASP A 262 -33.37 -5.71 -6.21
CA ASP A 262 -32.33 -4.78 -6.65
C ASP A 262 -32.86 -3.78 -7.68
N ALA A 263 -33.77 -4.22 -8.58
CA ALA A 263 -34.46 -3.34 -9.52
C ALA A 263 -35.37 -2.33 -8.80
N CYS A 264 -36.15 -2.74 -7.78
CA CYS A 264 -36.99 -1.84 -6.99
C CYS A 264 -36.12 -0.82 -6.24
N ILE A 265 -35.04 -1.25 -5.61
CA ILE A 265 -34.12 -0.37 -4.90
C ILE A 265 -33.45 0.59 -5.87
N GLY A 266 -32.94 0.10 -7.01
CA GLY A 266 -32.31 0.93 -8.04
C GLY A 266 -33.27 2.01 -8.58
N ALA A 267 -34.53 1.69 -8.83
CA ALA A 267 -35.52 2.66 -9.26
C ALA A 267 -35.79 3.79 -8.20
N TRP A 268 -35.65 3.43 -6.91
CA TRP A 268 -35.80 4.40 -5.82
C TRP A 268 -34.53 5.26 -5.63
N THR A 269 -33.36 4.67 -5.71
CA THR A 269 -32.07 5.36 -5.50
C THR A 269 -31.73 6.29 -6.66
N GLN A 270 -32.03 5.94 -7.92
CA GLN A 270 -31.79 6.78 -9.11
C GLN A 270 -32.51 8.15 -9.07
N GLN A 271 -33.55 8.28 -8.25
CA GLN A 271 -34.26 9.55 -8.07
C GLN A 271 -33.67 10.43 -6.95
N ARG A 272 -32.56 10.00 -6.32
CA ARG A 272 -31.98 10.63 -5.14
C ARG A 272 -30.45 10.67 -5.26
N THR A 273 -29.84 11.68 -4.68
CA THR A 273 -28.37 11.69 -4.54
C THR A 273 -27.90 10.58 -3.60
N SER A 274 -26.68 10.12 -3.75
CA SER A 274 -26.09 9.11 -2.85
C SER A 274 -26.09 9.54 -1.38
N SER A 275 -25.91 10.84 -1.12
CA SER A 275 -26.01 11.42 0.23
C SER A 275 -27.42 11.37 0.80
N GLU A 276 -28.46 11.69 0.01
CA GLU A 276 -29.85 11.56 0.43
C GLU A 276 -30.25 10.13 0.71
N VAL A 277 -29.81 9.17 -0.13
CA VAL A 277 -29.99 7.73 0.08
C VAL A 277 -29.40 7.31 1.42
N MET A 278 -28.13 7.64 1.64
CA MET A 278 -27.42 7.30 2.88
C MET A 278 -28.13 7.87 4.11
N GLN A 279 -28.43 9.18 4.11
CA GLN A 279 -29.03 9.85 5.26
C GLN A 279 -30.43 9.32 5.55
N THR A 280 -31.25 9.10 4.51
CA THR A 280 -32.62 8.60 4.66
C THR A 280 -32.65 7.21 5.29
N LEU A 281 -31.76 6.31 4.82
CA LEU A 281 -31.74 4.93 5.29
C LEU A 281 -31.10 4.80 6.66
N GLN A 282 -30.02 5.52 6.92
CA GLN A 282 -29.37 5.52 8.24
C GLN A 282 -30.29 6.09 9.33
N ALA A 283 -31.13 7.09 9.02
CA ALA A 283 -32.07 7.67 9.98
C ALA A 283 -33.10 6.66 10.51
N VAL A 284 -33.36 5.58 9.74
CA VAL A 284 -34.28 4.51 10.15
C VAL A 284 -33.54 3.22 10.53
N GLY A 285 -32.20 3.26 10.66
CA GLY A 285 -31.37 2.11 11.09
C GLY A 285 -31.04 1.09 10.00
N VAL A 286 -31.30 1.41 8.73
CA VAL A 286 -30.86 0.58 7.60
C VAL A 286 -29.39 0.91 7.27
N THR A 287 -28.56 -0.11 7.12
CA THR A 287 -27.16 0.10 6.76
C THR A 287 -27.04 0.59 5.32
N ALA A 288 -26.53 1.79 5.17
CA ALA A 288 -26.28 2.41 3.88
C ALA A 288 -25.07 3.36 3.94
N ALA A 289 -24.38 3.51 2.81
CA ALA A 289 -23.27 4.46 2.66
C ALA A 289 -23.23 4.97 1.22
N LYS A 290 -22.81 6.22 1.02
CA LYS A 290 -22.45 6.70 -0.31
C LYS A 290 -21.07 6.14 -0.72
N LEU A 291 -20.87 5.85 -1.99
CA LEU A 291 -19.53 5.61 -2.55
C LEU A 291 -18.86 6.96 -2.82
N ASN A 292 -17.79 7.24 -2.09
CA ASN A 292 -17.02 8.45 -2.31
C ASN A 292 -15.99 8.26 -3.43
N ASN A 293 -15.90 9.20 -4.34
CA ASN A 293 -14.77 9.35 -5.24
C ASN A 293 -13.64 10.18 -4.58
N GLY A 294 -12.49 10.31 -5.28
CA GLY A 294 -11.34 11.04 -4.73
C GLY A 294 -11.61 12.51 -4.41
N GLN A 295 -12.44 13.19 -5.22
CA GLN A 295 -12.82 14.59 -4.98
C GLN A 295 -13.70 14.73 -3.73
N GLU A 296 -14.65 13.83 -3.55
CA GLU A 296 -15.54 13.82 -2.37
C GLU A 296 -14.76 13.53 -1.09
N LEU A 297 -13.78 12.60 -1.13
CA LEU A 297 -12.92 12.32 0.02
C LEU A 297 -12.12 13.55 0.47
N LEU A 298 -11.68 14.42 -0.45
CA LEU A 298 -11.00 15.66 -0.10
C LEU A 298 -11.87 16.64 0.70
N HIS A 299 -13.19 16.53 0.57
CA HIS A 299 -14.16 17.40 1.23
C HIS A 299 -14.98 16.67 2.30
N GLU A 300 -14.64 15.40 2.60
CA GLU A 300 -15.40 14.60 3.57
C GLU A 300 -15.21 15.13 4.99
N PRO A 301 -16.28 15.64 5.65
CA PRO A 301 -16.19 16.25 6.96
C PRO A 301 -15.57 15.33 8.02
N HIS A 302 -15.87 14.04 7.97
CA HIS A 302 -15.31 13.06 8.91
C HIS A 302 -13.79 12.99 8.83
N LEU A 303 -13.21 13.04 7.63
CA LEU A 303 -11.75 13.01 7.45
C LEU A 303 -11.10 14.30 7.95
N HIS A 304 -11.76 15.44 7.77
CA HIS A 304 -11.31 16.74 8.30
C HIS A 304 -11.36 16.78 9.82
N ASP A 305 -12.48 16.40 10.45
CA ASP A 305 -12.65 16.37 11.90
C ASP A 305 -11.65 15.43 12.58
N ARG A 306 -11.27 14.36 11.89
CA ARG A 306 -10.23 13.46 12.37
C ARG A 306 -8.80 13.97 12.16
N GLY A 307 -8.60 15.06 11.42
CA GLY A 307 -7.27 15.53 11.02
C GLY A 307 -6.51 14.48 10.18
N TYR A 308 -7.27 13.67 9.44
CA TYR A 308 -6.67 12.57 8.67
C TYR A 308 -5.92 13.07 7.45
N LEU A 309 -6.45 14.10 6.77
CA LEU A 309 -5.78 14.77 5.67
C LEU A 309 -4.93 15.92 6.23
N GLN A 310 -3.64 15.85 5.98
CA GLN A 310 -2.67 16.89 6.36
C GLN A 310 -2.07 17.50 5.11
N TRP A 311 -2.02 18.83 5.05
CA TRP A 311 -1.55 19.58 3.89
C TRP A 311 -0.06 19.86 4.03
N LEU A 312 0.72 19.43 3.06
CA LEU A 312 2.18 19.59 3.05
C LEU A 312 2.60 20.37 1.80
N GLU A 313 3.47 21.33 2.00
CA GLU A 313 4.16 22.01 0.90
C GLU A 313 5.39 21.20 0.49
N ARG A 314 5.59 21.03 -0.81
CA ARG A 314 6.74 20.35 -1.38
C ARG A 314 7.17 21.00 -2.68
N ASP A 315 8.47 21.10 -2.88
CA ASP A 315 9.07 21.56 -4.12
C ASP A 315 8.51 20.81 -5.34
N TYR A 316 8.36 21.49 -6.45
CA TYR A 316 7.86 21.02 -7.75
C TYR A 316 6.35 20.75 -7.85
N VAL A 317 5.63 20.53 -6.74
CA VAL A 317 4.19 20.19 -6.75
C VAL A 317 3.33 21.11 -5.88
N GLY A 318 3.93 21.99 -5.06
CA GLY A 318 3.22 22.88 -4.16
C GLY A 318 2.54 22.18 -3.00
N VAL A 319 1.44 22.74 -2.51
CA VAL A 319 0.70 22.23 -1.34
C VAL A 319 -0.24 21.10 -1.76
N GLN A 320 -0.08 19.92 -1.13
CA GLN A 320 -0.85 18.71 -1.43
C GLN A 320 -1.43 18.10 -0.16
N PRO A 321 -2.64 17.49 -0.23
CA PRO A 321 -3.21 16.73 0.89
C PRO A 321 -2.55 15.36 0.99
N HIS A 322 -2.19 14.97 2.21
CA HIS A 322 -1.60 13.67 2.50
C HIS A 322 -2.40 12.94 3.60
N PRO A 323 -2.72 11.65 3.43
CA PRO A 323 -3.35 10.88 4.47
C PRO A 323 -2.35 10.63 5.61
N SER A 324 -2.79 10.86 6.84
CA SER A 324 -2.02 10.53 8.05
C SER A 324 -2.21 9.05 8.44
N ALA A 325 -1.67 8.65 9.58
CA ALA A 325 -1.95 7.34 10.13
C ALA A 325 -3.44 7.21 10.50
N PRO A 326 -4.08 6.03 10.29
CA PRO A 326 -5.49 5.83 10.60
C PRO A 326 -5.79 5.76 12.10
N PHE A 327 -4.76 5.78 12.94
CA PHE A 327 -4.87 5.77 14.40
C PHE A 327 -4.34 7.08 15.00
N ARG A 328 -4.76 7.36 16.23
CA ARG A 328 -4.40 8.55 16.99
C ARG A 328 -3.75 8.15 18.33
N THR A 329 -2.94 9.03 18.87
CA THR A 329 -2.46 8.93 20.24
C THR A 329 -3.00 10.11 21.05
N ALA A 330 -3.55 9.86 22.23
CA ALA A 330 -4.11 10.90 23.11
C ALA A 330 -5.08 11.88 22.38
N ALA A 331 -5.95 11.36 21.52
CA ALA A 331 -6.89 12.09 20.69
C ALA A 331 -6.28 12.95 19.55
N GLU A 332 -4.98 13.07 19.46
CA GLU A 332 -4.32 13.83 18.41
C GLU A 332 -3.94 12.95 17.21
N PRO A 333 -4.08 13.44 15.96
CA PRO A 333 -3.59 12.74 14.78
C PRO A 333 -2.07 12.62 14.83
N ILE A 334 -1.52 11.53 14.25
CA ILE A 334 -0.07 11.40 14.10
C ILE A 334 0.40 12.42 13.07
N PRO A 335 1.31 13.35 13.43
CA PRO A 335 1.74 14.39 12.51
C PRO A 335 2.63 13.84 11.39
N ILE A 336 2.43 14.37 10.20
CA ILE A 336 3.39 14.25 9.12
C ILE A 336 4.33 15.46 9.24
N THR A 337 5.58 15.22 9.59
CA THR A 337 6.55 16.29 9.91
C THR A 337 7.33 16.77 8.69
N SER A 338 7.37 15.95 7.62
CA SER A 338 8.02 16.33 6.36
C SER A 338 7.34 15.64 5.17
N PRO A 339 7.28 16.31 4.00
CA PRO A 339 6.85 15.68 2.76
C PRO A 339 7.84 14.59 2.33
N ALA A 340 7.50 13.85 1.28
CA ALA A 340 8.43 12.91 0.66
C ALA A 340 9.68 13.66 0.16
N PRO A 341 10.88 13.13 0.39
CA PRO A 341 12.12 13.81 0.00
C PRO A 341 12.30 13.84 -1.52
N THR A 342 13.03 14.85 -2.02
CA THR A 342 13.57 14.81 -3.37
C THR A 342 14.74 13.82 -3.45
N LEU A 343 15.11 13.40 -4.65
CA LEU A 343 16.18 12.43 -4.85
C LEU A 343 17.51 12.97 -4.29
N GLY A 344 18.13 12.24 -3.36
CA GLY A 344 19.39 12.62 -2.72
C GLY A 344 19.32 13.87 -1.83
N GLN A 345 18.13 14.33 -1.47
CA GLN A 345 17.92 15.55 -0.68
C GLN A 345 18.80 15.63 0.57
N HIS A 346 19.04 14.48 1.20
CA HIS A 346 19.74 14.40 2.48
C HIS A 346 21.17 13.87 2.36
N ASN A 347 21.76 13.84 1.14
CA ASN A 347 23.15 13.40 0.95
C ASN A 347 24.10 14.12 1.90
N HIS A 348 24.02 15.45 2.02
CA HIS A 348 24.88 16.21 2.90
C HIS A 348 24.64 15.83 4.37
N ALA A 349 23.41 15.91 4.84
CA ALA A 349 23.07 15.65 6.25
C ALA A 349 23.47 14.23 6.69
N ILE A 350 23.33 13.26 5.82
CA ILE A 350 23.66 11.87 6.19
C ILE A 350 25.14 11.56 5.97
N LEU A 351 25.72 11.95 4.83
CA LEU A 351 27.10 11.56 4.53
C LEU A 351 28.12 12.43 5.27
N VAL A 352 27.87 13.73 5.46
CA VAL A 352 28.77 14.63 6.16
C VAL A 352 28.47 14.66 7.66
N GLU A 353 27.24 14.99 8.06
CA GLU A 353 26.92 15.23 9.47
C GLU A 353 26.82 13.92 10.29
N LEU A 354 26.25 12.85 9.70
CA LEU A 354 26.12 11.56 10.39
C LEU A 354 27.36 10.68 10.21
N LEU A 355 27.89 10.54 8.98
CA LEU A 355 29.03 9.65 8.69
C LEU A 355 30.40 10.35 8.77
N GLY A 356 30.46 11.67 8.89
CA GLY A 356 31.68 12.44 9.09
C GLY A 356 32.55 12.63 7.86
N LEU A 357 32.00 12.53 6.63
CA LEU A 357 32.74 12.85 5.41
C LEU A 357 33.04 14.35 5.36
N SER A 358 34.20 14.68 4.80
CA SER A 358 34.53 16.07 4.48
C SER A 358 33.77 16.56 3.25
N ALA A 359 33.64 17.87 3.10
CA ALA A 359 33.04 18.50 1.91
C ALA A 359 33.77 18.08 0.62
N ASP A 360 35.10 17.97 0.68
CA ASP A 360 35.92 17.53 -0.47
C ASP A 360 35.63 16.08 -0.88
N GLU A 361 35.42 15.19 0.11
CA GLU A 361 35.02 13.80 -0.16
C GLU A 361 33.63 13.74 -0.78
N LEU A 362 32.66 14.50 -0.26
CA LEU A 362 31.33 14.58 -0.84
C LEU A 362 31.37 15.02 -2.30
N GLN A 363 32.12 16.10 -2.60
CA GLN A 363 32.28 16.62 -3.96
C GLN A 363 32.91 15.59 -4.91
N LYS A 364 33.91 14.81 -4.43
CA LYS A 364 34.50 13.73 -5.23
C LYS A 364 33.51 12.64 -5.55
N LEU A 365 32.64 12.25 -4.58
CA LEU A 365 31.59 11.25 -4.81
C LEU A 365 30.59 11.72 -5.86
N GLU A 366 30.22 12.99 -5.85
CA GLU A 366 29.36 13.61 -6.87
C GLU A 366 30.01 13.60 -8.24
N GLN A 367 31.28 14.04 -8.35
CA GLN A 367 32.02 14.03 -9.61
C GLN A 367 32.20 12.64 -10.19
N GLN A 368 32.37 11.62 -9.36
CA GLN A 368 32.45 10.22 -9.74
C GLN A 368 31.08 9.59 -10.05
N GLY A 369 29.99 10.33 -9.78
CA GLY A 369 28.65 9.84 -10.00
C GLY A 369 28.19 8.75 -9.02
N ILE A 370 28.88 8.57 -7.90
CA ILE A 370 28.49 7.60 -6.85
C ILE A 370 27.26 8.07 -6.11
N ILE A 371 27.13 9.40 -5.95
CA ILE A 371 25.96 10.09 -5.42
C ILE A 371 25.47 11.15 -6.39
N GLY A 372 24.29 11.72 -6.13
CA GLY A 372 23.73 12.84 -6.90
C GLY A 372 22.32 13.18 -6.46
N THR A 373 21.72 14.16 -7.12
CA THR A 373 20.36 14.66 -6.79
C THR A 373 19.42 14.65 -7.99
N LYS A 374 19.84 14.07 -9.12
CA LYS A 374 19.03 13.97 -10.33
C LYS A 374 19.12 12.58 -10.90
N PRO A 375 18.02 12.05 -11.46
CA PRO A 375 18.08 10.81 -12.21
C PRO A 375 19.07 10.90 -13.38
N ARG A 376 19.68 9.78 -13.71
CA ARG A 376 20.50 9.60 -14.89
C ARG A 376 19.98 8.42 -15.69
N MET A 377 20.10 8.52 -17.02
CA MET A 377 19.80 7.37 -17.86
C MET A 377 20.77 6.23 -17.51
N PRO A 378 20.28 5.00 -17.39
CA PRO A 378 21.16 3.85 -17.15
C PRO A 378 22.23 3.83 -18.23
N SER A 379 23.49 3.73 -17.80
CA SER A 379 24.57 3.46 -18.73
C SER A 379 24.25 2.14 -19.46
N ARG A 380 24.12 2.18 -20.80
CA ARG A 380 23.94 0.96 -21.60
C ARG A 380 25.14 0.05 -21.34
N LYS A 381 25.05 -0.81 -20.35
CA LYS A 381 25.92 -2.00 -20.32
C LYS A 381 25.44 -2.85 -21.49
N GLU A 382 26.27 -2.98 -22.51
CA GLU A 382 26.05 -3.97 -23.55
C GLU A 382 25.69 -5.29 -22.88
N VAL A 383 24.50 -5.80 -23.21
CA VAL A 383 24.08 -7.12 -22.78
C VAL A 383 24.95 -8.10 -23.56
N THR A 384 26.08 -8.50 -22.96
CA THR A 384 26.90 -9.64 -23.41
C THR A 384 26.37 -10.92 -22.79
#